data_3b7a92e7cb86ab286f1e87593a868fc6
#
_entry.id   3b7a92e7cb86ab286f1e87593a868fc6
#
_cell.length_a   1.000
_cell.length_b   1.000
_cell.length_c   1.000
_cell.angle_alpha   90.00
_cell.angle_beta   90.00
_cell.angle_gamma   90.00
#
_symmetry.space_group_name_H-M   'P 1'
#
loop_
_entity.id
_entity.type
_entity.pdbx_description
1 polymer ?
#
loop_
_entity_poly.entity_id
_entity_poly.type
_entity_poly.pdbx_seq_one_letter_code
_entity_poly.pdbx_strand_id
1 'polypeptide(L)'
;MEHLFNLILALKERGLLPDSVMRRLVRLMCGQWVKTFECGGDTEQQALYKKKYFEKLRSSEGAIHQDDANIQHYEVPTRFFEIMLGPYLKYSCCLFPESSTGLAGAEVAMLHAFVEEHLGLSGVIRTRGSVRILDLGCGWGSHGSYVLDNYGDVHVTFLSNSATQQDFIKARNERHAGRFANVKADASTFDDPAFRGAFDVILSCEMLEHMKNYDMVLKKVGSWLRPGGRMMVQILGNRRFAYDFKTTDWMGKYFFAGGTMPSRDLLEHFLPSDLRQTKVWDINGREYTKTLDAWLNRLDANKKQCREALEGGPTSASIALARWRMFLLFCSEVFGYRNGNEWMVFHYVFEKS
;
A
#
# COMPACT_ATOMS: atom_id res chain seq x y z
N MET A 1 -16.13 -13.59 -20.66
CA MET A 1 -14.72 -13.17 -20.56
C MET A 1 -14.09 -13.63 -19.24
N GLU A 2 -14.78 -13.47 -18.13
CA GLU A 2 -14.30 -13.86 -16.80
C GLU A 2 -13.94 -15.37 -16.70
N HIS A 3 -14.78 -16.27 -17.22
CA HIS A 3 -14.48 -17.71 -17.26
C HIS A 3 -13.23 -18.05 -18.06
N LEU A 4 -13.02 -17.39 -19.20
CA LEU A 4 -11.81 -17.59 -20.02
C LEU A 4 -10.58 -17.10 -19.28
N PHE A 5 -10.67 -15.98 -18.59
CA PHE A 5 -9.58 -15.42 -17.81
C PHE A 5 -9.21 -16.34 -16.63
N ASN A 6 -10.20 -16.83 -15.90
CA ASN A 6 -9.98 -17.78 -14.80
C ASN A 6 -9.32 -19.09 -15.30
N LEU A 7 -9.69 -19.57 -16.49
CA LEU A 7 -9.02 -20.73 -17.12
C LEU A 7 -7.55 -20.42 -17.45
N ILE A 8 -7.28 -19.22 -18.00
CA ILE A 8 -5.92 -18.77 -18.32
C ILE A 8 -5.06 -18.69 -17.05
N LEU A 9 -5.62 -18.17 -15.95
CA LEU A 9 -4.94 -18.11 -14.66
C LEU A 9 -4.63 -19.51 -14.12
N ALA A 10 -5.59 -20.43 -14.20
CA ALA A 10 -5.38 -21.83 -13.80
C ALA A 10 -4.30 -22.53 -14.62
N LEU A 11 -4.22 -22.27 -15.93
CA LEU A 11 -3.15 -22.78 -16.78
C LEU A 11 -1.79 -22.16 -16.40
N LYS A 12 -1.76 -20.89 -16.03
CA LYS A 12 -0.54 -20.21 -15.57
C LYS A 12 -0.05 -20.73 -14.22
N GLU A 13 -0.95 -20.98 -13.27
CA GLU A 13 -0.62 -21.63 -11.99
C GLU A 13 0.07 -22.99 -12.18
N ARG A 14 -0.28 -23.69 -13.25
CA ARG A 14 0.32 -24.98 -13.64
C ARG A 14 1.60 -24.85 -14.48
N GLY A 15 2.06 -23.61 -14.74
CA GLY A 15 3.26 -23.36 -15.53
C GLY A 15 3.10 -23.57 -17.05
N LEU A 16 1.86 -23.71 -17.54
CA LEU A 16 1.56 -24.04 -18.94
C LEU A 16 1.51 -22.80 -19.85
N LEU A 17 1.61 -21.59 -19.30
CA LEU A 17 1.57 -20.34 -20.07
C LEU A 17 2.84 -19.50 -19.88
N PRO A 18 3.49 -19.04 -20.96
CA PRO A 18 4.60 -18.10 -20.88
C PRO A 18 4.19 -16.75 -20.27
N ASP A 19 5.14 -16.08 -19.61
CA ASP A 19 4.92 -14.75 -19.02
C ASP A 19 4.52 -13.71 -20.08
N SER A 20 5.12 -13.78 -21.27
CA SER A 20 4.81 -12.87 -22.37
C SER A 20 3.34 -12.91 -22.81
N VAL A 21 2.71 -14.07 -22.73
CA VAL A 21 1.26 -14.25 -23.02
C VAL A 21 0.45 -13.58 -21.91
N MET A 22 0.80 -13.85 -20.63
CA MET A 22 0.12 -13.23 -19.49
C MET A 22 0.23 -11.70 -19.53
N ARG A 23 1.42 -11.15 -19.76
CA ARG A 23 1.63 -9.71 -19.88
C ARG A 23 0.74 -9.08 -20.95
N ARG A 24 0.60 -9.70 -22.13
CA ARG A 24 -0.29 -9.21 -23.20
C ARG A 24 -1.76 -9.24 -22.78
N LEU A 25 -2.20 -10.32 -22.13
CA LEU A 25 -3.59 -10.46 -21.66
C LEU A 25 -3.93 -9.42 -20.61
N VAL A 26 -3.05 -9.17 -19.65
CA VAL A 26 -3.26 -8.12 -18.62
C VAL A 26 -3.38 -6.74 -19.29
N ARG A 27 -2.54 -6.41 -20.27
CA ARG A 27 -2.64 -5.13 -21.00
C ARG A 27 -3.97 -4.98 -21.75
N LEU A 28 -4.47 -6.07 -22.37
CA LEU A 28 -5.79 -6.05 -23.01
C LEU A 28 -6.91 -5.81 -22.00
N MET A 29 -6.83 -6.45 -20.81
CA MET A 29 -7.79 -6.24 -19.73
C MET A 29 -7.73 -4.80 -19.21
N CYS A 30 -6.55 -4.23 -19.00
CA CYS A 30 -6.39 -2.83 -18.61
C CYS A 30 -7.11 -1.90 -19.61
N GLY A 31 -6.95 -2.16 -20.91
CA GLY A 31 -7.65 -1.40 -21.96
C GLY A 31 -9.16 -1.51 -21.90
N GLN A 32 -9.70 -2.68 -21.54
CA GLN A 32 -11.14 -2.88 -21.37
C GLN A 32 -11.67 -2.20 -20.10
N TRP A 33 -10.95 -2.30 -18.99
CA TRP A 33 -11.30 -1.62 -17.74
C TRP A 33 -11.40 -0.11 -17.93
N VAL A 34 -10.37 0.49 -18.54
CA VAL A 34 -10.38 1.92 -18.83
C VAL A 34 -11.60 2.31 -19.66
N LYS A 35 -11.90 1.57 -20.73
CA LYS A 35 -13.09 1.82 -21.57
C LYS A 35 -14.40 1.74 -20.78
N THR A 36 -14.51 0.81 -19.83
CA THR A 36 -15.70 0.68 -18.97
C THR A 36 -15.92 1.94 -18.14
N PHE A 37 -14.86 2.49 -17.54
CA PHE A 37 -14.95 3.70 -16.72
C PHE A 37 -15.03 4.99 -17.55
N GLU A 38 -14.46 5.00 -18.75
CA GLU A 38 -14.53 6.15 -19.66
C GLU A 38 -15.94 6.40 -20.21
N CYS A 39 -16.88 5.45 -20.07
CA CYS A 39 -18.27 5.59 -20.51
C CYS A 39 -18.40 6.15 -21.95
N GLY A 40 -17.54 5.72 -22.86
CA GLY A 40 -17.51 6.26 -24.24
C GLY A 40 -17.09 7.72 -24.35
N GLY A 41 -16.53 8.31 -23.29
CA GLY A 41 -16.16 9.73 -23.21
C GLY A 41 -17.26 10.63 -22.63
N ASP A 42 -18.38 10.07 -22.21
CA ASP A 42 -19.49 10.81 -21.59
C ASP A 42 -19.10 11.28 -20.18
N THR A 43 -18.81 12.56 -20.04
CA THR A 43 -18.37 13.19 -18.79
C THR A 43 -19.46 13.25 -17.73
N GLU A 44 -20.74 13.30 -18.12
CA GLU A 44 -21.85 13.31 -17.16
C GLU A 44 -22.02 11.92 -16.53
N GLN A 45 -21.94 10.87 -17.34
CA GLN A 45 -21.96 9.50 -16.83
C GLN A 45 -20.75 9.20 -15.93
N GLN A 46 -19.55 9.69 -16.28
CA GLN A 46 -18.36 9.57 -15.42
C GLN A 46 -18.56 10.26 -14.08
N ALA A 47 -19.09 11.49 -14.07
CA ALA A 47 -19.38 12.24 -12.85
C ALA A 47 -20.46 11.54 -12.00
N LEU A 48 -21.51 11.02 -12.62
CA LEU A 48 -22.57 10.26 -11.94
C LEU A 48 -22.03 8.95 -11.33
N TYR A 49 -21.19 8.22 -12.06
CA TYR A 49 -20.50 7.03 -11.53
C TYR A 49 -19.70 7.38 -10.27
N LYS A 50 -18.85 8.42 -10.35
CA LYS A 50 -18.01 8.88 -9.26
C LYS A 50 -18.83 9.27 -8.02
N LYS A 51 -19.90 10.06 -8.22
CA LYS A 51 -20.81 10.46 -7.15
C LYS A 51 -21.42 9.24 -6.45
N LYS A 52 -22.01 8.32 -7.21
CA LYS A 52 -22.62 7.09 -6.66
C LYS A 52 -21.60 6.23 -5.91
N TYR A 53 -20.38 6.14 -6.43
CA TYR A 53 -19.32 5.37 -5.80
C TYR A 53 -18.89 6.00 -4.46
N PHE A 54 -18.76 7.32 -4.39
CA PHE A 54 -18.41 8.02 -3.14
C PHE A 54 -19.55 7.94 -2.11
N GLU A 55 -20.81 8.02 -2.53
CA GLU A 55 -21.97 7.78 -1.66
C GLU A 55 -21.95 6.36 -1.08
N LYS A 56 -21.62 5.36 -1.91
CA LYS A 56 -21.44 3.97 -1.46
C LYS A 56 -20.36 3.86 -0.40
N LEU A 57 -19.19 4.50 -0.59
CA LEU A 57 -18.10 4.49 0.39
C LEU A 57 -18.53 5.11 1.74
N ARG A 58 -19.28 6.22 1.72
CA ARG A 58 -19.82 6.86 2.93
C ARG A 58 -20.78 5.98 3.72
N SER A 59 -21.55 5.15 3.03
CA SER A 59 -22.52 4.24 3.64
C SER A 59 -21.92 2.90 4.07
N SER A 60 -20.64 2.66 3.79
CA SER A 60 -19.95 1.41 4.13
C SER A 60 -19.45 1.42 5.58
N GLU A 61 -19.12 0.25 6.12
CA GLU A 61 -18.32 0.12 7.34
C GLU A 61 -16.91 0.65 7.14
N GLY A 62 -16.13 0.84 8.20
CA GLY A 62 -14.76 1.39 8.14
C GLY A 62 -13.81 0.57 7.26
N ALA A 63 -13.92 -0.75 7.34
CA ALA A 63 -13.25 -1.71 6.47
C ALA A 63 -14.12 -2.97 6.35
N ILE A 64 -13.92 -3.75 5.27
CA ILE A 64 -14.62 -5.00 5.01
C ILE A 64 -13.60 -6.08 4.67
N HIS A 65 -13.91 -7.36 4.97
CA HIS A 65 -13.04 -8.51 4.67
C HIS A 65 -11.62 -8.41 5.26
N GLN A 66 -11.48 -7.82 6.46
CA GLN A 66 -10.17 -7.65 7.09
C GLN A 66 -9.50 -8.97 7.46
N ASP A 67 -10.27 -9.96 7.92
CA ASP A 67 -9.73 -11.29 8.22
C ASP A 67 -9.18 -11.96 6.96
N ASP A 68 -9.87 -11.81 5.82
CA ASP A 68 -9.40 -12.32 4.53
C ASP A 68 -8.13 -11.61 4.08
N ALA A 69 -8.04 -10.28 4.22
CA ALA A 69 -6.86 -9.50 3.89
C ALA A 69 -5.67 -9.87 4.80
N ASN A 70 -5.92 -10.12 6.09
CA ASN A 70 -4.90 -10.59 7.03
C ASN A 70 -4.32 -11.94 6.60
N ILE A 71 -5.18 -12.91 6.28
CA ILE A 71 -4.75 -14.23 5.82
C ILE A 71 -3.98 -14.13 4.50
N GLN A 72 -4.41 -13.27 3.59
CA GLN A 72 -3.81 -13.12 2.26
C GLN A 72 -2.41 -12.48 2.29
N HIS A 73 -2.18 -11.50 3.16
CA HIS A 73 -0.94 -10.70 3.16
C HIS A 73 -0.08 -10.88 4.42
N TYR A 74 -0.67 -11.19 5.58
CA TYR A 74 0.05 -11.10 6.86
C TYR A 74 0.34 -12.45 7.51
N GLU A 75 -0.33 -13.52 7.08
CA GLU A 75 -0.01 -14.88 7.50
C GLU A 75 1.03 -15.56 6.59
N VAL A 76 1.53 -14.84 5.58
CA VAL A 76 2.67 -15.30 4.78
C VAL A 76 3.94 -15.20 5.63
N PRO A 77 4.77 -16.25 5.71
CA PRO A 77 5.94 -16.25 6.57
C PRO A 77 6.90 -15.10 6.29
N THR A 78 7.41 -14.44 7.34
CA THR A 78 8.36 -13.32 7.26
C THR A 78 9.53 -13.65 6.34
N ARG A 79 10.04 -14.89 6.42
CA ARG A 79 11.17 -15.36 5.60
C ARG A 79 10.93 -15.21 4.10
N PHE A 80 9.69 -15.38 3.64
CA PHE A 80 9.36 -15.18 2.22
C PHE A 80 9.58 -13.72 1.80
N PHE A 81 9.14 -12.77 2.62
CA PHE A 81 9.32 -11.34 2.36
C PHE A 81 10.79 -10.92 2.46
N GLU A 82 11.56 -11.46 3.41
CA GLU A 82 13.01 -11.21 3.52
C GLU A 82 13.77 -11.64 2.25
N ILE A 83 13.35 -12.74 1.62
CA ILE A 83 13.96 -13.20 0.36
C ILE A 83 13.57 -12.29 -0.80
N MET A 84 12.30 -11.88 -0.87
CA MET A 84 11.72 -11.16 -2.01
C MET A 84 12.01 -9.65 -1.94
N LEU A 85 11.86 -9.02 -0.78
CA LEU A 85 11.98 -7.58 -0.59
C LEU A 85 13.43 -7.14 -0.35
N GLY A 86 13.67 -5.84 -0.33
CA GLY A 86 14.95 -5.25 0.02
C GLY A 86 15.16 -5.12 1.53
N PRO A 87 16.25 -4.43 1.98
CA PRO A 87 16.67 -4.41 3.39
C PRO A 87 15.68 -3.78 4.37
N TYR A 88 14.85 -2.85 3.91
CA TYR A 88 13.80 -2.23 4.72
C TYR A 88 12.49 -3.03 4.73
N LEU A 89 12.40 -4.15 4.02
CA LEU A 89 11.16 -4.89 3.81
C LEU A 89 9.99 -3.99 3.37
N LYS A 90 10.30 -3.02 2.49
CA LYS A 90 9.29 -2.10 1.97
C LYS A 90 8.38 -2.83 0.97
N TYR A 91 7.26 -3.34 1.46
CA TYR A 91 6.24 -4.01 0.64
C TYR A 91 5.26 -3.00 0.05
N SER A 92 5.80 -2.03 -0.67
CA SER A 92 5.09 -0.94 -1.36
C SER A 92 5.99 -0.34 -2.44
N CYS A 93 5.47 0.54 -3.29
CA CYS A 93 6.21 1.16 -4.38
C CYS A 93 7.53 1.80 -3.90
N CYS A 94 8.62 1.54 -4.62
CA CYS A 94 9.94 2.16 -4.45
C CYS A 94 10.18 3.23 -5.53
N LEU A 95 11.22 4.04 -5.38
CA LEU A 95 11.64 5.07 -6.34
C LEU A 95 13.01 4.71 -6.91
N PHE A 96 13.12 4.66 -8.24
CA PHE A 96 14.36 4.29 -8.94
C PHE A 96 14.97 5.51 -9.66
N PRO A 97 15.62 6.44 -8.94
CA PRO A 97 16.40 7.48 -9.59
C PRO A 97 17.58 6.85 -10.35
N GLU A 98 18.15 7.57 -11.32
CA GLU A 98 19.28 7.07 -12.12
C GLU A 98 20.49 6.67 -11.26
N SER A 99 20.65 7.31 -10.11
CA SER A 99 21.69 7.01 -9.13
C SER A 99 21.42 5.78 -8.26
N SER A 100 20.21 5.17 -8.33
CA SER A 100 19.87 4.04 -7.45
C SER A 100 20.63 2.78 -7.83
N THR A 101 21.17 2.10 -6.80
CA THR A 101 21.88 0.82 -6.93
C THR A 101 20.91 -0.34 -6.63
N GLY A 102 20.02 -0.64 -7.58
CA GLY A 102 19.06 -1.73 -7.45
C GLY A 102 17.96 -1.48 -6.41
N LEU A 103 17.31 -2.57 -5.97
CA LEU A 103 16.13 -2.49 -5.08
C LEU A 103 16.44 -1.84 -3.73
N ALA A 104 17.59 -2.13 -3.12
CA ALA A 104 17.95 -1.56 -1.82
C ALA A 104 18.07 -0.03 -1.89
N GLY A 105 18.72 0.49 -2.94
CA GLY A 105 18.82 1.94 -3.17
C GLY A 105 17.46 2.56 -3.48
N ALA A 106 16.60 1.84 -4.21
CA ALA A 106 15.25 2.29 -4.53
C ALA A 106 14.32 2.35 -3.31
N GLU A 107 14.44 1.41 -2.36
CA GLU A 107 13.72 1.49 -1.07
C GLU A 107 14.12 2.75 -0.31
N VAL A 108 15.43 2.99 -0.13
CA VAL A 108 15.96 4.17 0.58
C VAL A 108 15.53 5.46 -0.11
N ALA A 109 15.61 5.52 -1.44
CA ALA A 109 15.21 6.71 -2.19
C ALA A 109 13.73 7.05 -1.98
N MET A 110 12.83 6.05 -1.99
CA MET A 110 11.41 6.30 -1.74
C MET A 110 11.15 6.68 -0.27
N LEU A 111 11.80 6.03 0.68
CA LEU A 111 11.68 6.37 2.10
C LEU A 111 12.15 7.80 2.37
N HIS A 112 13.27 8.20 1.77
CA HIS A 112 13.78 9.57 1.85
C HIS A 112 12.81 10.58 1.22
N ALA A 113 12.36 10.33 -0.01
CA ALA A 113 11.40 11.19 -0.69
C ALA A 113 10.11 11.35 0.12
N PHE A 114 9.58 10.27 0.70
CA PHE A 114 8.37 10.28 1.51
C PHE A 114 8.53 11.10 2.80
N VAL A 115 9.61 10.84 3.54
CA VAL A 115 9.82 11.41 4.88
C VAL A 115 10.41 12.81 4.84
N GLU A 116 11.38 13.06 3.95
CA GLU A 116 12.11 14.33 3.93
C GLU A 116 11.64 15.27 2.82
N GLU A 117 11.63 14.82 1.55
CA GLU A 117 11.33 15.74 0.43
C GLU A 117 9.86 16.18 0.42
N HIS A 118 8.93 15.25 0.74
CA HIS A 118 7.51 15.52 0.66
C HIS A 118 6.94 16.00 2.00
N LEU A 119 7.19 15.28 3.10
CA LEU A 119 6.72 15.65 4.44
C LEU A 119 7.55 16.78 5.07
N GLY A 120 8.87 16.78 4.88
CA GLY A 120 9.79 17.75 5.48
C GLY A 120 10.03 17.50 6.96
N LEU A 121 10.29 16.22 7.36
CA LEU A 121 10.41 15.82 8.77
C LEU A 121 11.49 16.59 9.52
N SER A 122 12.65 16.86 8.93
CA SER A 122 13.70 17.68 9.54
C SER A 122 13.20 19.07 9.92
N GLY A 123 12.30 19.65 9.12
CA GLY A 123 11.65 20.93 9.43
C GLY A 123 10.71 20.83 10.62
N VAL A 124 9.94 19.75 10.70
CA VAL A 124 9.04 19.48 11.85
C VAL A 124 9.86 19.31 13.13
N ILE A 125 10.95 18.54 13.10
CA ILE A 125 11.85 18.35 14.24
C ILE A 125 12.46 19.68 14.71
N ARG A 126 12.98 20.50 13.79
CA ARG A 126 13.52 21.84 14.16
C ARG A 126 12.50 22.72 14.86
N THR A 127 11.24 22.62 14.46
CA THR A 127 10.18 23.47 15.06
C THR A 127 9.66 22.95 16.37
N ARG A 128 9.57 21.62 16.53
CA ARG A 128 8.92 20.95 17.68
C ARG A 128 9.90 20.46 18.73
N GLY A 129 11.19 20.29 18.39
CA GLY A 129 12.19 19.58 19.19
C GLY A 129 12.00 18.07 19.06
N SER A 130 11.40 17.40 20.03
CA SER A 130 11.05 15.97 19.95
C SER A 130 9.73 15.77 19.22
N VAL A 131 9.67 14.80 18.29
CA VAL A 131 8.50 14.53 17.42
C VAL A 131 7.92 13.15 17.69
N ARG A 132 6.62 13.09 17.97
CA ARG A 132 5.88 11.82 18.10
C ARG A 132 5.26 11.46 16.77
N ILE A 133 5.60 10.28 16.26
CA ILE A 133 5.19 9.77 14.95
C ILE A 133 4.34 8.52 15.13
N LEU A 134 3.21 8.44 14.44
CA LEU A 134 2.45 7.21 14.26
C LEU A 134 2.71 6.65 12.86
N ASP A 135 3.21 5.42 12.78
CA ASP A 135 3.28 4.62 11.54
C ASP A 135 2.01 3.75 11.48
N LEU A 136 0.99 4.24 10.78
CA LEU A 136 -0.36 3.70 10.73
C LEU A 136 -0.50 2.66 9.63
N GLY A 137 -0.80 1.42 9.99
CA GLY A 137 -0.75 0.28 9.08
C GLY A 137 0.68 -0.02 8.65
N CYS A 138 1.59 -0.04 9.64
CA CYS A 138 3.04 -0.01 9.45
C CYS A 138 3.63 -1.20 8.68
N GLY A 139 2.87 -2.28 8.44
CA GLY A 139 3.35 -3.50 7.78
C GLY A 139 4.63 -4.02 8.46
N TRP A 140 5.71 -4.17 7.71
CA TRP A 140 7.02 -4.58 8.22
C TRP A 140 7.82 -3.43 8.88
N GLY A 141 7.19 -2.28 9.08
CA GLY A 141 7.78 -1.12 9.78
C GLY A 141 8.83 -0.38 8.96
N SER A 142 8.78 -0.43 7.64
CA SER A 142 9.80 0.16 6.77
C SER A 142 9.98 1.66 6.96
N HIS A 143 8.88 2.44 7.07
CA HIS A 143 8.92 3.89 7.24
C HIS A 143 9.38 4.28 8.64
N GLY A 144 8.75 3.71 9.67
CA GLY A 144 9.13 4.00 11.05
C GLY A 144 10.55 3.57 11.39
N SER A 145 11.02 2.42 10.88
CA SER A 145 12.41 1.97 11.06
C SER A 145 13.40 2.89 10.35
N TYR A 146 13.09 3.33 9.12
CA TYR A 146 13.90 4.32 8.42
C TYR A 146 14.01 5.63 9.21
N VAL A 147 12.91 6.10 9.79
CA VAL A 147 12.89 7.29 10.64
C VAL A 147 13.76 7.10 11.87
N LEU A 148 13.64 5.97 12.59
CA LEU A 148 14.47 5.67 13.76
C LEU A 148 15.96 5.60 13.43
N ASP A 149 16.30 5.08 12.24
CA ASP A 149 17.69 4.94 11.78
C ASP A 149 18.35 6.29 11.44
N ASN A 150 17.57 7.27 10.97
CA ASN A 150 18.11 8.50 10.37
C ASN A 150 17.83 9.78 11.21
N TYR A 151 16.95 9.72 12.22
CA TYR A 151 16.59 10.90 13.03
C TYR A 151 16.69 10.59 14.52
N GLY A 152 17.32 11.50 15.29
CA GLY A 152 17.56 11.35 16.74
C GLY A 152 16.33 11.67 17.59
N ASP A 153 15.69 12.80 17.32
CA ASP A 153 14.66 13.39 18.18
C ASP A 153 13.25 12.95 17.79
N VAL A 154 13.05 11.64 17.65
CA VAL A 154 11.77 11.04 17.26
C VAL A 154 11.39 9.89 18.17
N HIS A 155 10.09 9.72 18.38
CA HIS A 155 9.48 8.54 18.99
C HIS A 155 8.42 8.00 18.03
N VAL A 156 8.55 6.73 17.61
CA VAL A 156 7.68 6.09 16.62
C VAL A 156 6.74 5.10 17.30
N THR A 157 5.44 5.25 17.10
CA THR A 157 4.45 4.23 17.44
C THR A 157 4.07 3.45 16.19
N PHE A 158 4.35 2.15 16.17
CA PHE A 158 3.97 1.24 15.08
C PHE A 158 2.60 0.65 15.37
N LEU A 159 1.63 0.84 14.48
CA LEU A 159 0.30 0.27 14.60
C LEU A 159 0.00 -0.65 13.41
N SER A 160 -0.22 -1.93 13.70
CA SER A 160 -0.75 -2.92 12.75
C SER A 160 -1.52 -4.02 13.48
N ASN A 161 -2.36 -4.75 12.78
CA ASN A 161 -3.15 -5.86 13.31
C ASN A 161 -2.41 -7.20 13.33
N SER A 162 -1.23 -7.31 12.70
CA SER A 162 -0.45 -8.55 12.58
C SER A 162 0.54 -8.71 13.75
N ALA A 163 0.41 -9.81 14.51
CA ALA A 163 1.36 -10.16 15.56
C ALA A 163 2.76 -10.42 15.00
N THR A 164 2.85 -11.17 13.90
CA THR A 164 4.11 -11.51 13.24
C THR A 164 4.90 -10.26 12.81
N GLN A 165 4.20 -9.25 12.27
CA GLN A 165 4.82 -7.98 11.91
C GLN A 165 5.30 -7.21 13.14
N GLN A 166 4.51 -7.19 14.22
CA GLN A 166 4.90 -6.52 15.46
C GLN A 166 6.14 -7.16 16.10
N ASP A 167 6.23 -8.48 16.10
CA ASP A 167 7.42 -9.19 16.61
C ASP A 167 8.66 -8.90 15.75
N PHE A 168 8.51 -8.88 14.43
CA PHE A 168 9.59 -8.51 13.53
C PHE A 168 10.08 -7.07 13.76
N ILE A 169 9.15 -6.10 13.87
CA ILE A 169 9.47 -4.69 14.12
C ILE A 169 10.21 -4.54 15.44
N LYS A 170 9.77 -5.23 16.50
CA LYS A 170 10.42 -5.20 17.82
C LYS A 170 11.86 -5.69 17.74
N ALA A 171 12.09 -6.84 17.11
CA ALA A 171 13.43 -7.41 16.95
C ALA A 171 14.33 -6.49 16.11
N ARG A 172 13.82 -5.98 14.98
CA ARG A 172 14.56 -5.09 14.08
C ARG A 172 15.02 -3.80 14.76
N ASN A 173 14.17 -3.22 15.61
CA ASN A 173 14.39 -1.91 16.22
C ASN A 173 14.93 -1.99 17.65
N GLU A 174 15.40 -3.14 18.13
CA GLU A 174 15.91 -3.32 19.50
C GLU A 174 17.01 -2.31 19.86
N ARG A 175 17.89 -1.95 18.91
CA ARG A 175 18.93 -0.92 19.08
C ARG A 175 18.36 0.49 19.35
N HIS A 176 17.08 0.72 19.07
CA HIS A 176 16.36 1.97 19.30
C HIS A 176 15.43 1.89 20.50
N ALA A 177 15.68 0.97 21.45
CA ALA A 177 14.87 0.80 22.67
C ALA A 177 14.61 2.14 23.37
N GLY A 178 13.36 2.34 23.81
CA GLY A 178 12.91 3.61 24.40
C GLY A 178 12.47 4.68 23.39
N ARG A 179 12.75 4.50 22.09
CA ARG A 179 12.34 5.45 21.04
C ARG A 179 11.19 4.94 20.16
N PHE A 180 10.64 3.78 20.47
CA PHE A 180 9.46 3.26 19.77
C PHE A 180 8.52 2.50 20.69
N ALA A 181 7.28 2.36 20.24
CA ALA A 181 6.25 1.53 20.84
C ALA A 181 5.52 0.73 19.74
N ASN A 182 5.06 -0.46 20.10
CA ASN A 182 4.28 -1.32 19.22
C ASN A 182 2.83 -1.41 19.74
N VAL A 183 1.87 -1.23 18.83
CA VAL A 183 0.44 -1.35 19.12
C VAL A 183 -0.19 -2.33 18.14
N LYS A 184 -0.60 -3.49 18.65
CA LYS A 184 -1.36 -4.45 17.86
C LYS A 184 -2.84 -4.08 17.90
N ALA A 185 -3.32 -3.47 16.82
CA ALA A 185 -4.71 -3.04 16.71
C ALA A 185 -5.15 -2.95 15.25
N ASP A 186 -6.45 -3.08 15.04
CA ASP A 186 -7.09 -2.80 13.77
C ASP A 186 -7.39 -1.30 13.64
N ALA A 187 -6.78 -0.66 12.66
CA ALA A 187 -6.93 0.77 12.41
C ALA A 187 -8.40 1.20 12.17
N SER A 188 -9.26 0.32 11.68
CA SER A 188 -10.67 0.64 11.40
C SER A 188 -11.52 0.77 12.67
N THR A 189 -11.23 -0.06 13.68
CA THR A 189 -12.01 -0.13 14.94
C THR A 189 -11.29 0.47 16.13
N PHE A 190 -9.96 0.61 16.06
CA PHE A 190 -9.16 1.12 17.17
C PHE A 190 -9.55 2.56 17.55
N ASP A 191 -9.86 2.76 18.82
CA ASP A 191 -10.15 4.08 19.40
C ASP A 191 -9.61 4.11 20.83
N ASP A 192 -8.37 4.56 20.99
CA ASP A 192 -7.74 4.78 22.30
C ASP A 192 -7.70 6.28 22.58
N PRO A 193 -8.32 6.76 23.69
CA PRO A 193 -8.28 8.16 24.10
C PRO A 193 -6.86 8.72 24.23
N ALA A 194 -5.85 7.90 24.54
CA ALA A 194 -4.45 8.31 24.62
C ALA A 194 -3.84 8.73 23.27
N PHE A 195 -4.47 8.39 22.16
CA PHE A 195 -4.04 8.79 20.82
C PHE A 195 -4.52 10.18 20.43
N ARG A 196 -5.57 10.70 21.06
CA ARG A 196 -6.18 12.01 20.72
C ARG A 196 -5.18 13.15 20.93
N GLY A 197 -4.85 13.87 19.84
CA GLY A 197 -3.87 14.94 19.85
C GLY A 197 -2.47 14.49 20.28
N ALA A 198 -2.13 13.22 20.10
CA ALA A 198 -0.88 12.67 20.59
C ALA A 198 0.29 12.80 19.62
N PHE A 199 0.03 12.91 18.31
CA PHE A 199 1.05 12.79 17.28
C PHE A 199 1.29 14.10 16.55
N ASP A 200 2.55 14.41 16.30
CA ASP A 200 2.98 15.51 15.45
C ASP A 200 2.93 15.12 13.97
N VAL A 201 3.18 13.83 13.70
CA VAL A 201 3.18 13.25 12.36
C VAL A 201 2.48 11.90 12.37
N ILE A 202 1.66 11.65 11.35
CA ILE A 202 1.12 10.32 11.03
C ILE A 202 1.63 9.93 9.63
N LEU A 203 2.25 8.78 9.53
CA LEU A 203 2.66 8.15 8.28
C LEU A 203 1.68 7.03 7.95
N SER A 204 1.24 6.93 6.69
CA SER A 204 0.43 5.81 6.22
C SER A 204 0.85 5.44 4.80
N CYS A 205 1.22 4.20 4.60
CA CYS A 205 1.74 3.73 3.32
C CYS A 205 0.98 2.48 2.85
N GLU A 206 0.25 2.62 1.72
CA GLU A 206 -0.50 1.55 1.07
C GLU A 206 -1.38 0.74 2.06
N MET A 207 -2.05 1.46 2.96
CA MET A 207 -2.98 0.95 3.95
C MET A 207 -4.43 1.42 3.70
N LEU A 208 -4.60 2.66 3.24
CA LEU A 208 -5.92 3.25 3.07
C LEU A 208 -6.73 2.57 1.95
N GLU A 209 -6.11 1.84 1.05
CA GLU A 209 -6.75 0.99 0.03
C GLU A 209 -7.62 -0.12 0.64
N HIS A 210 -7.32 -0.51 1.88
CA HIS A 210 -8.08 -1.51 2.63
C HIS A 210 -9.27 -0.91 3.39
N MET A 211 -9.41 0.41 3.39
CA MET A 211 -10.50 1.12 4.04
C MET A 211 -11.67 1.39 3.08
N LYS A 212 -12.86 1.63 3.64
CA LYS A 212 -14.08 1.95 2.87
C LYS A 212 -14.69 3.27 3.29
N ASN A 213 -15.10 3.41 4.53
CA ASN A 213 -15.67 4.66 5.04
C ASN A 213 -14.56 5.65 5.36
N TYR A 214 -14.12 6.39 4.34
CA TYR A 214 -13.02 7.35 4.48
C TYR A 214 -13.39 8.54 5.39
N ASP A 215 -14.66 8.97 5.44
CA ASP A 215 -15.13 10.01 6.38
C ASP A 215 -14.82 9.60 7.82
N MET A 216 -15.18 8.37 8.21
CA MET A 216 -14.94 7.84 9.54
C MET A 216 -13.45 7.69 9.82
N VAL A 217 -12.71 7.11 8.89
CA VAL A 217 -11.26 6.83 9.05
C VAL A 217 -10.48 8.13 9.15
N LEU A 218 -10.66 9.08 8.22
CA LEU A 218 -9.92 10.34 8.21
C LEU A 218 -10.28 11.24 9.39
N LYS A 219 -11.55 11.26 9.82
CA LYS A 219 -11.97 11.97 11.04
C LYS A 219 -11.27 11.40 12.27
N LYS A 220 -11.23 10.08 12.42
CA LYS A 220 -10.55 9.41 13.52
C LYS A 220 -9.05 9.69 13.51
N VAL A 221 -8.38 9.46 12.39
CA VAL A 221 -6.93 9.69 12.25
C VAL A 221 -6.60 11.18 12.44
N GLY A 222 -7.41 12.10 11.90
CA GLY A 222 -7.27 13.52 12.15
C GLY A 222 -7.35 13.88 13.62
N SER A 223 -8.22 13.20 14.41
CA SER A 223 -8.32 13.44 15.85
C SER A 223 -7.05 13.06 16.62
N TRP A 224 -6.20 12.18 16.08
CA TRP A 224 -4.95 11.75 16.70
C TRP A 224 -3.80 12.75 16.47
N LEU A 225 -3.91 13.60 15.44
CA LEU A 225 -2.97 14.68 15.19
C LEU A 225 -3.15 15.82 16.20
N ARG A 226 -2.04 16.43 16.61
CA ARG A 226 -2.03 17.72 17.29
C ARG A 226 -2.40 18.85 16.32
N PRO A 227 -2.86 20.01 16.82
CA PRO A 227 -2.96 21.21 15.98
C PRO A 227 -1.62 21.51 15.28
N GLY A 228 -1.68 21.79 13.98
CA GLY A 228 -0.51 21.94 13.11
C GLY A 228 0.27 20.65 12.85
N GLY A 229 -0.26 19.49 13.26
CA GLY A 229 0.31 18.17 12.93
C GLY A 229 0.04 17.78 11.49
N ARG A 230 0.85 16.88 10.95
CA ARG A 230 0.80 16.47 9.55
C ARG A 230 0.57 14.98 9.38
N MET A 231 -0.24 14.62 8.40
CA MET A 231 -0.37 13.25 7.92
C MET A 231 0.26 13.14 6.54
N MET A 232 1.18 12.21 6.37
CA MET A 232 1.78 11.84 5.09
C MET A 232 1.24 10.50 4.64
N VAL A 233 0.67 10.44 3.42
CA VAL A 233 0.07 9.25 2.85
C VAL A 233 0.76 8.88 1.55
N GLN A 234 1.14 7.61 1.40
CA GLN A 234 1.39 6.96 0.12
C GLN A 234 0.23 6.00 -0.16
N ILE A 235 -0.38 6.10 -1.33
CA ILE A 235 -1.49 5.24 -1.74
C ILE A 235 -1.37 4.90 -3.23
N LEU A 236 -1.58 3.63 -3.58
CA LEU A 236 -1.73 3.26 -4.99
C LEU A 236 -3.12 3.67 -5.49
N GLY A 237 -3.26 3.96 -6.77
CA GLY A 237 -4.56 4.39 -7.28
C GLY A 237 -4.63 4.50 -8.81
N ASN A 238 -5.84 4.74 -9.30
CA ASN A 238 -6.07 5.10 -10.68
C ASN A 238 -6.14 6.62 -10.80
N ARG A 239 -5.65 7.16 -11.91
CA ARG A 239 -5.60 8.61 -12.15
C ARG A 239 -6.98 9.28 -12.07
N ARG A 240 -8.05 8.59 -12.44
CA ARG A 240 -9.38 9.19 -12.64
C ARG A 240 -10.53 8.52 -11.89
N PHE A 241 -10.49 7.19 -11.77
CA PHE A 241 -11.64 6.41 -11.33
C PHE A 241 -11.31 5.56 -10.11
N ALA A 242 -12.23 5.59 -9.12
CA ALA A 242 -12.18 4.69 -7.99
C ALA A 242 -13.11 3.50 -8.22
N TYR A 243 -12.69 2.30 -7.78
CA TYR A 243 -13.48 1.07 -7.89
C TYR A 243 -13.05 0.02 -6.86
N ASP A 244 -13.94 -0.94 -6.61
CA ASP A 244 -13.65 -2.06 -5.70
C ASP A 244 -12.96 -3.22 -6.42
N PHE A 245 -12.07 -3.92 -5.72
CA PHE A 245 -11.64 -5.25 -6.09
C PHE A 245 -12.75 -6.25 -5.74
N LYS A 246 -13.29 -6.94 -6.75
CA LYS A 246 -14.36 -7.90 -6.54
C LYS A 246 -13.79 -9.19 -5.94
N THR A 247 -14.41 -9.71 -4.89
CA THR A 247 -14.02 -10.99 -4.27
C THR A 247 -14.18 -12.19 -5.22
N THR A 248 -14.98 -12.05 -6.28
CA THR A 248 -15.14 -13.04 -7.36
C THR A 248 -13.96 -13.05 -8.34
N ASP A 249 -13.23 -11.95 -8.45
CA ASP A 249 -12.07 -11.84 -9.32
C ASP A 249 -10.84 -12.48 -8.66
N TRP A 250 -9.90 -12.97 -9.46
CA TRP A 250 -8.70 -13.63 -8.95
C TRP A 250 -7.89 -12.73 -7.99
N MET A 251 -7.77 -11.44 -8.31
CA MET A 251 -7.06 -10.47 -7.47
C MET A 251 -7.74 -10.32 -6.10
N GLY A 252 -9.04 -10.08 -6.07
CA GLY A 252 -9.79 -9.96 -4.82
C GLY A 252 -9.84 -11.27 -4.03
N LYS A 253 -9.91 -12.42 -4.74
CA LYS A 253 -9.94 -13.73 -4.09
C LYS A 253 -8.64 -14.09 -3.37
N TYR A 254 -7.47 -13.73 -3.91
CA TYR A 254 -6.18 -14.21 -3.41
C TYR A 254 -5.27 -13.14 -2.82
N PHE A 255 -5.50 -11.84 -3.12
CA PHE A 255 -4.58 -10.78 -2.71
C PHE A 255 -5.23 -9.49 -2.21
N PHE A 256 -6.44 -9.13 -2.65
CA PHE A 256 -7.03 -7.82 -2.35
C PHE A 256 -8.50 -7.92 -1.96
N ALA A 257 -8.85 -8.85 -1.07
CA ALA A 257 -10.23 -9.02 -0.57
C ALA A 257 -10.73 -7.71 0.05
N GLY A 258 -11.85 -7.22 -0.44
CA GLY A 258 -12.47 -6.00 0.08
C GLY A 258 -11.71 -4.70 -0.19
N GLY A 259 -10.62 -4.71 -0.93
CA GLY A 259 -9.84 -3.52 -1.22
C GLY A 259 -10.53 -2.55 -2.19
N THR A 260 -10.05 -1.33 -2.19
CA THR A 260 -10.44 -0.25 -3.11
C THR A 260 -9.24 0.14 -3.96
N MET A 261 -9.43 0.33 -5.26
CA MET A 261 -8.53 1.13 -6.09
C MET A 261 -9.02 2.57 -6.03
N PRO A 262 -8.37 3.47 -5.29
CA PRO A 262 -8.81 4.85 -5.17
C PRO A 262 -8.53 5.64 -6.45
N SER A 263 -9.32 6.70 -6.69
CA SER A 263 -8.94 7.73 -7.65
C SER A 263 -8.01 8.75 -6.99
N ARG A 264 -7.23 9.45 -7.82
CA ARG A 264 -6.29 10.49 -7.37
C ARG A 264 -6.90 11.51 -6.42
N ASP A 265 -8.14 11.87 -6.62
CA ASP A 265 -8.85 12.88 -5.83
C ASP A 265 -9.74 12.29 -4.72
N LEU A 266 -9.77 10.98 -4.55
CA LEU A 266 -10.71 10.35 -3.62
C LEU A 266 -10.59 10.91 -2.20
N LEU A 267 -9.39 10.98 -1.64
CA LEU A 267 -9.21 11.39 -0.24
C LEU A 267 -9.69 12.83 0.02
N GLU A 268 -9.55 13.73 -0.97
CA GLU A 268 -9.99 15.13 -0.86
C GLU A 268 -11.50 15.26 -0.61
N HIS A 269 -12.30 14.33 -1.15
CA HIS A 269 -13.76 14.33 -0.99
C HIS A 269 -14.24 13.83 0.39
N PHE A 270 -13.35 13.34 1.23
CA PHE A 270 -13.64 12.75 2.54
C PHE A 270 -12.91 13.43 3.70
N LEU A 271 -12.26 14.57 3.45
CA LEU A 271 -11.53 15.29 4.48
C LEU A 271 -12.50 15.90 5.50
N PRO A 272 -12.27 15.71 6.80
CA PRO A 272 -12.96 16.46 7.83
C PRO A 272 -12.55 17.94 7.78
N SER A 273 -13.38 18.83 8.33
CA SER A 273 -13.18 20.28 8.24
C SER A 273 -11.90 20.81 8.90
N ASP A 274 -11.33 20.03 9.82
CA ASP A 274 -10.10 20.36 10.55
C ASP A 274 -8.84 19.73 9.92
N LEU A 275 -8.97 19.07 8.77
CA LEU A 275 -7.86 18.47 8.03
C LEU A 275 -7.84 18.99 6.59
N ARG A 276 -6.72 19.58 6.17
CA ARG A 276 -6.58 20.18 4.85
C ARG A 276 -5.46 19.51 4.06
N GLN A 277 -5.72 19.14 2.80
CA GLN A 277 -4.66 18.72 1.87
C GLN A 277 -3.80 19.95 1.51
N THR A 278 -2.50 19.85 1.76
CA THR A 278 -1.54 20.93 1.47
C THR A 278 -0.71 20.66 0.23
N LYS A 279 -0.43 19.38 -0.04
CA LYS A 279 0.40 18.95 -1.17
C LYS A 279 -0.05 17.60 -1.71
N VAL A 280 0.20 17.38 -2.99
CA VAL A 280 0.03 16.08 -3.66
C VAL A 280 1.11 15.89 -4.71
N TRP A 281 1.63 14.67 -4.83
CA TRP A 281 2.57 14.27 -5.87
C TRP A 281 2.06 13.04 -6.60
N ASP A 282 2.23 13.02 -7.90
CA ASP A 282 1.93 11.93 -8.80
C ASP A 282 3.23 11.16 -9.09
N ILE A 283 3.37 9.98 -8.51
CA ILE A 283 4.48 9.05 -8.75
C ILE A 283 4.08 8.13 -9.91
N ASN A 284 4.82 8.22 -11.01
CA ASN A 284 4.50 7.44 -12.21
C ASN A 284 4.49 5.94 -11.92
N GLY A 285 3.48 5.22 -12.42
CA GLY A 285 3.32 3.79 -12.20
C GLY A 285 4.50 2.92 -12.66
N ARG A 286 5.37 3.44 -13.55
CA ARG A 286 6.60 2.74 -13.94
C ARG A 286 7.56 2.52 -12.77
N GLU A 287 7.51 3.36 -11.74
CA GLU A 287 8.29 3.13 -10.52
C GLU A 287 7.79 1.88 -9.78
N TYR A 288 6.47 1.67 -9.75
CA TYR A 288 5.92 0.43 -9.21
C TYR A 288 6.19 -0.77 -10.13
N THR A 289 6.15 -0.60 -11.47
CA THR A 289 6.58 -1.65 -12.42
C THR A 289 8.01 -2.10 -12.12
N LYS A 290 8.95 -1.17 -11.98
CA LYS A 290 10.36 -1.49 -11.65
C LYS A 290 10.46 -2.21 -10.30
N THR A 291 9.70 -1.78 -9.31
CA THR A 291 9.65 -2.40 -7.98
C THR A 291 9.17 -3.85 -8.06
N LEU A 292 8.03 -4.08 -8.71
CA LEU A 292 7.42 -5.40 -8.87
C LEU A 292 8.29 -6.34 -9.70
N ASP A 293 8.91 -5.85 -10.76
CA ASP A 293 9.86 -6.63 -11.56
C ASP A 293 11.14 -6.95 -10.77
N ALA A 294 11.63 -6.05 -9.90
CA ALA A 294 12.75 -6.33 -9.00
C ALA A 294 12.39 -7.42 -7.98
N TRP A 295 11.21 -7.38 -7.37
CA TRP A 295 10.72 -8.45 -6.49
C TRP A 295 10.56 -9.77 -7.23
N LEU A 296 9.99 -9.75 -8.46
CA LEU A 296 9.83 -10.93 -9.29
C LEU A 296 11.17 -11.57 -9.62
N ASN A 297 12.16 -10.76 -9.99
CA ASN A 297 13.51 -11.25 -10.29
C ASN A 297 14.18 -11.89 -9.06
N ARG A 298 14.02 -11.30 -7.86
CA ARG A 298 14.52 -11.89 -6.62
C ARG A 298 13.81 -13.20 -6.26
N LEU A 299 12.49 -13.25 -6.43
CA LEU A 299 11.68 -14.45 -6.24
C LEU A 299 12.15 -15.57 -7.21
N ASP A 300 12.32 -15.26 -8.48
CA ASP A 300 12.77 -16.24 -9.48
C ASP A 300 14.22 -16.72 -9.24
N ALA A 301 15.11 -15.81 -8.82
CA ALA A 301 16.50 -16.16 -8.48
C ALA A 301 16.58 -17.05 -7.22
N ASN A 302 15.60 -16.92 -6.29
CA ASN A 302 15.59 -17.66 -5.02
C ASN A 302 14.40 -18.62 -4.93
N LYS A 303 13.91 -19.14 -6.06
CA LYS A 303 12.69 -19.93 -6.17
C LYS A 303 12.59 -21.10 -5.19
N LYS A 304 13.72 -21.81 -4.94
CA LYS A 304 13.76 -22.93 -3.99
C LYS A 304 13.51 -22.44 -2.57
N GLN A 305 14.24 -21.40 -2.12
CA GLN A 305 14.10 -20.85 -0.78
C GLN A 305 12.71 -20.22 -0.56
N CYS A 306 12.17 -19.51 -1.56
CA CYS A 306 10.80 -18.96 -1.51
C CYS A 306 9.76 -20.09 -1.35
N ARG A 307 9.92 -21.20 -2.06
CA ARG A 307 9.02 -22.35 -1.93
C ARG A 307 9.12 -22.98 -0.54
N GLU A 308 10.33 -23.20 -0.03
CA GLU A 308 10.56 -23.73 1.32
C GLU A 308 9.95 -22.81 2.38
N ALA A 309 10.07 -21.50 2.23
CA ALA A 309 9.45 -20.53 3.14
C ALA A 309 7.91 -20.56 3.13
N LEU A 310 7.28 -21.03 2.05
CA LEU A 310 5.82 -21.16 1.91
C LEU A 310 5.27 -22.54 2.32
N GLU A 311 6.14 -23.46 2.79
CA GLU A 311 5.69 -24.76 3.29
C GLU A 311 4.86 -24.62 4.58
N GLY A 312 3.85 -25.47 4.73
CA GLY A 312 2.92 -25.44 5.87
C GLY A 312 1.76 -24.44 5.74
N GLY A 313 1.72 -23.66 4.66
CA GLY A 313 0.61 -22.74 4.38
C GLY A 313 -0.70 -23.47 3.96
N PRO A 314 -1.79 -22.71 3.75
CA PRO A 314 -3.13 -23.27 3.46
C PRO A 314 -3.24 -23.94 2.08
N THR A 315 -2.25 -23.77 1.22
CA THR A 315 -2.15 -24.42 -0.09
C THR A 315 -0.74 -24.95 -0.32
N SER A 316 -0.54 -25.82 -1.31
CA SER A 316 0.81 -26.31 -1.59
C SER A 316 1.76 -25.16 -1.90
N ALA A 317 2.99 -25.22 -1.40
CA ALA A 317 4.01 -24.19 -1.58
C ALA A 317 4.28 -23.87 -3.07
N SER A 318 4.16 -24.87 -3.94
CA SER A 318 4.31 -24.67 -5.39
C SER A 318 3.19 -23.82 -5.99
N ILE A 319 1.95 -24.02 -5.57
CA ILE A 319 0.80 -23.22 -6.01
C ILE A 319 0.89 -21.81 -5.41
N ALA A 320 1.21 -21.69 -4.11
CA ALA A 320 1.41 -20.40 -3.45
C ALA A 320 2.47 -19.58 -4.18
N LEU A 321 3.63 -20.16 -4.46
CA LEU A 321 4.71 -19.50 -5.20
C LEU A 321 4.28 -19.07 -6.61
N ALA A 322 3.54 -19.93 -7.33
CA ALA A 322 3.02 -19.59 -8.65
C ALA A 322 2.04 -18.41 -8.59
N ARG A 323 1.18 -18.35 -7.57
CA ARG A 323 0.24 -17.23 -7.34
C ARG A 323 0.99 -15.92 -7.03
N TRP A 324 1.98 -15.96 -6.13
CA TRP A 324 2.81 -14.79 -5.84
C TRP A 324 3.53 -14.27 -7.06
N ARG A 325 4.12 -15.17 -7.84
CA ARG A 325 4.79 -14.82 -9.10
C ARG A 325 3.82 -14.17 -10.09
N MET A 326 2.62 -14.72 -10.22
CA MET A 326 1.59 -14.20 -11.09
C MET A 326 1.05 -12.84 -10.62
N PHE A 327 0.90 -12.66 -9.29
CA PHE A 327 0.52 -11.38 -8.69
C PHE A 327 1.51 -10.27 -9.07
N LEU A 328 2.81 -10.51 -8.88
CA LEU A 328 3.85 -9.53 -9.20
C LEU A 328 3.84 -9.16 -10.70
N LEU A 329 3.72 -10.16 -11.55
CA LEU A 329 3.66 -9.96 -13.00
C LEU A 329 2.40 -9.19 -13.43
N PHE A 330 1.24 -9.53 -12.86
CA PHE A 330 -0.02 -8.86 -13.12
C PHE A 330 0.05 -7.39 -12.72
N CYS A 331 0.45 -7.11 -11.50
CA CYS A 331 0.55 -5.73 -10.99
C CYS A 331 1.59 -4.91 -11.79
N SER A 332 2.72 -5.51 -12.17
CA SER A 332 3.73 -4.85 -13.02
C SER A 332 3.12 -4.34 -14.34
N GLU A 333 2.28 -5.15 -14.99
CA GLU A 333 1.61 -4.73 -16.24
C GLU A 333 0.50 -3.69 -16.03
N VAL A 334 -0.23 -3.77 -14.92
CA VAL A 334 -1.24 -2.76 -14.56
C VAL A 334 -0.57 -1.40 -14.36
N PHE A 335 0.45 -1.32 -13.52
CA PHE A 335 1.15 -0.06 -13.26
C PHE A 335 1.99 0.43 -14.46
N GLY A 336 2.44 -0.47 -15.34
CA GLY A 336 3.12 -0.12 -16.59
C GLY A 336 2.20 0.36 -17.72
N TYR A 337 0.88 0.18 -17.58
CA TYR A 337 -0.07 0.51 -18.63
C TYR A 337 -0.07 2.01 -18.97
N ARG A 338 -0.17 2.36 -20.29
CA ARG A 338 -0.07 3.74 -20.78
C ARG A 338 1.19 4.47 -20.26
N ASN A 339 2.33 3.78 -20.24
CA ASN A 339 3.59 4.30 -19.71
C ASN A 339 3.51 4.74 -18.24
N GLY A 340 2.70 4.06 -17.44
CA GLY A 340 2.52 4.35 -16.01
C GLY A 340 1.65 5.56 -15.71
N ASN A 341 0.85 6.05 -16.67
CA ASN A 341 0.01 7.23 -16.49
C ASN A 341 -1.45 6.92 -16.20
N GLU A 342 -1.83 5.66 -16.06
CA GLU A 342 -3.22 5.27 -15.74
C GLU A 342 -3.35 4.80 -14.29
N TRP A 343 -2.54 3.83 -13.87
CA TRP A 343 -2.39 3.41 -12.49
C TRP A 343 -1.06 3.91 -11.96
N MET A 344 -1.10 4.61 -10.84
CA MET A 344 0.01 5.39 -10.29
C MET A 344 0.08 5.19 -8.78
N VAL A 345 1.05 5.83 -8.16
CA VAL A 345 1.12 5.99 -6.72
C VAL A 345 1.03 7.48 -6.41
N PHE A 346 0.28 7.82 -5.38
CA PHE A 346 0.08 9.20 -4.98
C PHE A 346 0.63 9.43 -3.58
N HIS A 347 1.30 10.56 -3.41
CA HIS A 347 1.70 11.05 -2.10
C HIS A 347 0.87 12.27 -1.76
N TYR A 348 0.35 12.31 -0.53
CA TYR A 348 -0.41 13.45 -0.01
C TYR A 348 0.16 13.90 1.31
N VAL A 349 0.17 15.22 1.53
CA VAL A 349 0.35 15.80 2.85
C VAL A 349 -0.93 16.51 3.26
N PHE A 350 -1.46 16.10 4.40
CA PHE A 350 -2.57 16.76 5.07
C PHE A 350 -2.05 17.44 6.33
N GLU A 351 -2.63 18.59 6.67
CA GLU A 351 -2.27 19.36 7.86
C GLU A 351 -3.52 19.64 8.67
N LYS A 352 -3.44 19.43 9.98
CA LYS A 352 -4.50 19.72 10.94
C LYS A 352 -4.49 21.19 11.32
N SER A 353 -5.67 21.82 11.31
CA SER A 353 -5.90 23.19 11.78
C SER A 353 -5.59 23.36 13.27
#